data_ba2f4e33c3279b2ef622e5b6d5793359
#
_entry.id   ba2f4e33c3279b2ef622e5b6d5793359
#
_cell.length_a   1.000
_cell.length_b   1.000
_cell.length_c   1.000
_cell.angle_alpha   90.00
_cell.angle_beta   90.00
_cell.angle_gamma   90.00
#
_symmetry.space_group_name_H-M   'P 1'
#
loop_
_entity.id
_entity.type
_entity.pdbx_description
1 polymer ?
#
loop_
_entity_poly.entity_id
_entity_poly.type
_entity_poly.pdbx_seq_one_letter_code
_entity_poly.pdbx_strand_id
1 'polypeptide(L)'
;SYYKNSAGLDQKIVKKCYTMAKQARKLKIPITTFMIARDSYLQHFIREFTKANNGKAFYTGLDNLGEMIFEDYETNKKRKI
;
A
#
# COMPACT_ATOMS: atom_id res chain seq x y z
N SER A 1 5.31 13.08 -16.90
CA SER A 1 6.04 11.96 -16.34
C SER A 1 5.90 10.73 -17.23
N TYR A 2 6.99 10.05 -17.43
CA TYR A 2 7.01 8.85 -18.26
C TYR A 2 6.29 7.67 -17.61
N TYR A 3 6.07 7.75 -16.33
CA TYR A 3 5.57 6.61 -15.56
C TYR A 3 4.10 6.76 -15.18
N LYS A 4 3.47 7.81 -15.67
CA LYS A 4 2.06 8.01 -15.41
C LYS A 4 1.24 7.74 -16.67
N ASN A 5 0.08 7.18 -16.48
CA ASN A 5 -0.92 7.04 -17.51
C ASN A 5 -2.21 7.65 -17.00
N SER A 6 -3.31 7.47 -17.71
CA SER A 6 -4.59 8.04 -17.31
C SER A 6 -5.10 7.51 -15.97
N ALA A 7 -4.57 6.40 -15.51
CA ALA A 7 -4.93 5.80 -14.23
C ALA A 7 -3.97 6.22 -13.11
N GLY A 8 -2.95 7.01 -13.41
CA GLY A 8 -2.03 7.58 -12.43
C GLY A 8 -0.67 6.92 -12.36
N LEU A 9 -0.59 5.61 -12.46
CA LEU A 9 0.67 4.88 -12.37
C LEU A 9 0.86 3.99 -13.60
N ASP A 10 2.11 3.92 -14.05
CA ASP A 10 2.49 3.01 -15.13
C ASP A 10 2.35 1.56 -14.65
N GLN A 11 1.76 0.72 -15.48
CA GLN A 11 1.53 -0.68 -15.12
C GLN A 11 2.83 -1.45 -14.88
N LYS A 12 3.89 -1.09 -15.58
CA LYS A 12 5.19 -1.73 -15.38
C LYS A 12 5.75 -1.43 -14.00
N ILE A 13 5.58 -0.18 -13.55
CA ILE A 13 6.04 0.23 -12.23
C ILE A 13 5.22 -0.49 -11.15
N VAL A 14 3.91 -0.55 -11.31
CA VAL A 14 3.04 -1.22 -10.36
C VAL A 14 3.42 -2.71 -10.25
N LYS A 15 3.59 -3.36 -11.38
CA LYS A 15 3.95 -4.78 -11.42
C LYS A 15 5.30 -5.02 -10.74
N LYS A 16 6.26 -4.14 -10.97
CA LYS A 16 7.58 -4.25 -10.37
C LYS A 16 7.50 -4.09 -8.85
N CYS A 17 6.69 -3.16 -8.38
CA CYS A 17 6.47 -2.97 -6.95
C CYS A 17 5.90 -4.22 -6.30
N TYR A 18 4.91 -4.84 -6.93
CA TYR A 18 4.34 -6.08 -6.41
C TYR A 18 5.36 -7.21 -6.39
N THR A 19 6.19 -7.31 -7.43
CA THR A 19 7.25 -8.32 -7.47
C THR A 19 8.21 -8.13 -6.31
N MET A 20 8.63 -6.89 -6.05
CA MET A 20 9.53 -6.59 -4.95
C MET A 20 8.88 -6.87 -3.59
N ALA A 21 7.59 -6.57 -3.46
CA ALA A 21 6.86 -6.84 -2.23
C ALA A 21 6.83 -8.34 -1.94
N LYS A 22 6.61 -9.15 -2.97
CA LYS A 22 6.59 -10.61 -2.83
C LYS A 22 7.97 -11.17 -2.50
N GLN A 23 9.01 -10.59 -3.09
CA GLN A 23 10.39 -11.00 -2.77
C GLN A 23 10.73 -10.70 -1.32
N ALA A 24 10.36 -9.51 -0.85
CA ALA A 24 10.56 -9.15 0.55
C ALA A 24 9.81 -10.10 1.48
N ARG A 25 8.60 -10.51 1.09
CA ARG A 25 7.82 -11.47 1.85
C ARG A 25 8.55 -12.81 1.97
N LYS A 26 9.12 -13.29 0.86
CA LYS A 26 9.89 -14.54 0.86
C LYS A 26 11.09 -14.48 1.78
N LEU A 27 11.71 -13.32 1.87
CA LEU A 27 12.85 -13.09 2.74
C LEU A 27 12.43 -12.75 4.17
N LYS A 28 11.13 -12.75 4.44
CA LYS A 28 10.55 -12.42 5.74
C LYS A 28 10.90 -11.01 6.18
N ILE A 29 10.88 -10.08 5.22
CA ILE A 29 11.10 -8.67 5.48
C ILE A 29 9.77 -7.95 5.32
N PRO A 30 9.07 -7.64 6.42
CA PRO A 30 7.81 -6.91 6.34
C PRO A 30 8.08 -5.44 6.05
N ILE A 31 7.25 -4.85 5.22
CA ILE A 31 7.33 -3.45 4.87
C ILE A 31 6.18 -2.73 5.55
N THR A 32 6.49 -1.62 6.23
CA THR A 32 5.48 -0.77 6.82
C THR A 32 5.35 0.48 5.95
N THR A 33 4.14 0.76 5.52
CA THR A 33 3.86 1.87 4.62
C THR A 33 2.98 2.89 5.31
N PHE A 34 3.33 4.17 5.16
CA PHE A 34 2.50 5.28 5.58
C PHE A 34 2.04 6.04 4.35
N MET A 35 0.76 6.31 4.27
CA MET A 35 0.22 7.02 3.13
C MET A 35 -0.86 8.01 3.55
N ILE A 36 -0.78 9.22 3.01
CA ILE A 36 -1.82 10.23 3.12
C ILE A 36 -2.25 10.55 1.71
N ALA A 37 -3.43 10.12 1.32
CA ALA A 37 -3.91 10.35 -0.04
C ALA A 37 -5.43 10.32 -0.07
N ARG A 38 -5.98 11.17 -0.92
CA ARG A 38 -7.41 11.22 -1.18
C ARG A 38 -7.82 10.24 -2.26
N ASP A 39 -6.86 9.88 -3.11
CA ASP A 39 -7.08 9.06 -4.29
C ASP A 39 -7.33 7.60 -3.90
N SER A 40 -8.51 7.11 -4.22
CA SER A 40 -8.87 5.73 -3.92
C SER A 40 -8.01 4.72 -4.68
N TYR A 41 -7.50 5.10 -5.85
CA TYR A 41 -6.60 4.23 -6.61
C TYR A 41 -5.31 3.99 -5.85
N LEU A 42 -4.72 5.04 -5.26
CA LEU A 42 -3.50 4.89 -4.47
C LEU A 42 -3.75 4.10 -3.20
N GLN A 43 -4.90 4.31 -2.56
CA GLN A 43 -5.26 3.53 -1.38
C GLN A 43 -5.38 2.05 -1.73
N HIS A 44 -6.01 1.75 -2.86
CA HIS A 44 -6.13 0.38 -3.32
C HIS A 44 -4.75 -0.22 -3.63
N PHE A 45 -3.89 0.55 -4.28
CA PHE A 45 -2.54 0.08 -4.59
C PHE A 45 -1.77 -0.27 -3.32
N ILE A 46 -1.80 0.61 -2.32
CA ILE A 46 -1.08 0.38 -1.07
C ILE A 46 -1.64 -0.84 -0.33
N ARG A 47 -2.94 -1.01 -0.38
CA ARG A 47 -3.57 -2.18 0.25
C ARG A 47 -3.09 -3.47 -0.41
N GLU A 48 -3.09 -3.52 -1.73
CA GLU A 48 -2.66 -4.70 -2.46
C GLU A 48 -1.16 -4.95 -2.32
N PHE A 49 -0.37 -3.88 -2.31
CA PHE A 49 1.06 -3.96 -2.09
C PHE A 49 1.36 -4.55 -0.69
N THR A 50 0.69 -4.03 0.32
CA THR A 50 0.88 -4.48 1.71
C THR A 50 0.47 -5.94 1.87
N LYS A 51 -0.62 -6.31 1.23
CA LYS A 51 -1.11 -7.68 1.23
C LYS A 51 -0.10 -8.62 0.56
N ALA A 52 0.45 -8.21 -0.59
CA ALA A 52 1.44 -9.01 -1.31
C ALA A 52 2.72 -9.19 -0.48
N ASN A 53 3.09 -8.19 0.29
CA ASN A 53 4.27 -8.23 1.15
C ASN A 53 4.00 -8.92 2.48
N ASN A 54 2.75 -9.07 2.87
CA ASN A 54 2.35 -9.57 4.19
C ASN A 54 2.81 -8.62 5.29
N GLY A 55 2.82 -7.34 4.99
CA GLY A 55 3.32 -6.30 5.88
C GLY A 55 2.21 -5.47 6.53
N LYS A 56 2.52 -4.23 6.82
CA LYS A 56 1.63 -3.32 7.55
C LYS A 56 1.45 -2.02 6.78
N ALA A 57 0.30 -1.42 6.92
CA ALA A 57 0.03 -0.11 6.31
C ALA A 57 -0.78 0.77 7.25
N PHE A 58 -0.40 2.03 7.29
CA PHE A 58 -1.18 3.09 7.93
C PHE A 58 -1.61 4.05 6.83
N TYR A 59 -2.89 4.32 6.72
CA TYR A 59 -3.33 5.26 5.69
C TYR A 59 -4.54 6.06 6.15
N THR A 60 -4.63 7.28 5.61
CA THR A 60 -5.72 8.19 5.88
C THR A 60 -5.89 9.11 4.68
N GLY A 61 -7.07 9.67 4.53
CA GLY A 61 -7.31 10.69 3.53
C GLY A 61 -6.98 12.07 4.06
N LEU A 62 -6.74 13.01 3.16
CA LEU A 62 -6.45 14.38 3.55
C LEU A 62 -7.64 15.03 4.26
N ASP A 63 -8.86 14.61 3.92
CA ASP A 63 -10.08 15.15 4.52
C ASP A 63 -10.35 14.60 5.91
N ASN A 64 -9.70 13.50 6.26
CA ASN A 64 -9.97 12.78 7.50
C ASN A 64 -8.68 12.52 8.27
N LEU A 65 -7.91 13.58 8.51
CA LEU A 65 -6.63 13.46 9.19
C LEU A 65 -6.78 12.93 10.62
N GLY A 66 -7.97 13.06 11.20
CA GLY A 66 -8.24 12.51 12.52
C GLY A 66 -8.51 11.01 12.51
N GLU A 67 -8.64 10.42 11.34
CA GLU A 67 -8.94 9.01 11.21
C GLU A 67 -7.82 8.31 10.45
N MET A 68 -7.18 7.38 11.11
CA MET A 68 -6.13 6.59 10.47
C MET A 68 -6.51 5.13 10.51
N ILE A 69 -6.34 4.46 9.38
CA ILE A 69 -6.61 3.03 9.26
C ILE A 69 -5.30 2.29 9.32
N PHE A 70 -5.25 1.29 10.16
CA PHE A 70 -4.10 0.40 10.26
C PHE A 70 -4.51 -0.99 9.79
N GLU A 71 -3.75 -1.54 8.86
CA GLU A 71 -3.93 -2.91 8.40
C GLU A 71 -2.62 -3.67 8.57
N ASP A 72 -2.69 -4.82 9.20
CA ASP A 72 -1.55 -5.68 9.45
C ASP A 72 -1.84 -7.03 8.82
N TYR A 73 -1.24 -7.28 7.67
CA TYR A 73 -1.48 -8.51 6.94
C TYR A 73 -0.61 -9.67 7.44
N GLU A 74 0.39 -9.36 8.25
CA GLU A 74 1.17 -10.41 8.90
C GLU A 74 0.36 -11.12 9.97
N THR A 75 -0.37 -10.35 10.77
CA THR A 75 -1.22 -10.93 11.83
C THR A 75 -2.68 -10.95 11.44
N ASN A 76 -2.99 -10.50 10.22
CA ASN A 76 -4.34 -10.47 9.69
C ASN A 76 -5.27 -9.59 10.49
N LYS A 77 -4.78 -8.45 10.93
CA LYS A 77 -5.54 -7.48 11.72
C LYS A 77 -5.80 -6.21 10.95
N LYS A 78 -6.96 -5.64 11.19
CA LYS A 78 -7.34 -4.36 10.62
C LYS A 78 -8.11 -3.58 11.67
N ARG A 79 -7.75 -2.31 11.84
CA ARG A 79 -8.47 -1.47 12.78
C ARG A 79 -8.32 0.01 12.43
N LYS A 80 -9.22 0.78 12.97
CA LYS A 80 -9.21 2.23 12.88
C LYS A 80 -8.58 2.78 14.16
N ILE A 81 -7.65 3.65 13.98
CA ILE A 81 -6.93 4.24 15.11
C ILE A 81 -7.52 5.59 15.47
#